data_c256f42c30158fb0f23ea028282ca9e7
#
_entry.id   c256f42c30158fb0f23ea028282ca9e7
#
_cell.length_a   1.000
_cell.length_b   1.000
_cell.length_c   1.000
_cell.angle_alpha   90.00
_cell.angle_beta   90.00
_cell.angle_gamma   90.00
#
_symmetry.space_group_name_H-M   'P 1'
#
loop_
_entity.id
_entity.type
_entity.pdbx_description
1 polymer ?
#
loop_
_entity_poly.entity_id
_entity_poly.type
_entity_poly.pdbx_seq_one_letter_code
_entity_poly.pdbx_strand_id
1 'polypeptide(L)'
;MLVGNSCGSFYAQMIAPIVGLPALLGNPHFKMTEFLISRIGAHQYKSPRKNGRQDFIIDDELIAEFAELEAHQFDNYNTDYKERIWGIFGEQDTLAHFEPLFLQYYPHSYHFPGGHTPTAEEVQQYYVPLMGKMLLQFVLD
;
A
#
# COMPACT_ATOMS: atom_id res chain seq x y z
N MET A 1 -8.43 0.49 -11.89
CA MET A 1 -8.27 0.55 -10.44
C MET A 1 -6.92 -0.04 -10.06
N LEU A 2 -6.23 0.55 -9.09
CA LEU A 2 -5.03 -0.01 -8.49
C LEU A 2 -5.36 -0.69 -7.17
N VAL A 3 -4.64 -1.75 -6.83
CA VAL A 3 -4.74 -2.43 -5.53
C VAL A 3 -3.33 -2.71 -5.05
N GLY A 4 -3.03 -2.35 -3.83
CA GLY A 4 -1.74 -2.59 -3.21
C GLY A 4 -1.89 -3.05 -1.76
N ASN A 5 -0.89 -3.76 -1.24
CA ASN A 5 -0.80 -4.10 0.17
C ASN A 5 0.56 -3.67 0.71
N SER A 6 0.62 -3.11 1.92
CA SER A 6 1.86 -2.67 2.58
C SER A 6 2.67 -1.71 1.69
N CYS A 7 3.88 -2.08 1.30
CA CYS A 7 4.70 -1.33 0.35
C CYS A 7 4.00 -1.13 -1.01
N GLY A 8 3.21 -2.10 -1.47
CA GLY A 8 2.37 -1.96 -2.66
C GLY A 8 1.34 -0.84 -2.53
N SER A 9 0.81 -0.60 -1.34
CA SER A 9 -0.07 0.53 -1.05
C SER A 9 0.65 1.87 -1.12
N PHE A 10 1.90 1.93 -0.67
CA PHE A 10 2.75 3.11 -0.78
C PHE A 10 2.89 3.56 -2.23
N TYR A 11 3.18 2.63 -3.15
CA TYR A 11 3.23 2.92 -4.58
C TYR A 11 1.85 3.23 -5.17
N ALA A 12 0.83 2.46 -4.84
CA ALA A 12 -0.50 2.61 -5.41
C ALA A 12 -1.08 4.01 -5.12
N GLN A 13 -0.91 4.53 -3.90
CA GLN A 13 -1.42 5.85 -3.54
C GLN A 13 -0.70 6.99 -4.26
N MET A 14 0.60 6.84 -4.58
CA MET A 14 1.34 7.84 -5.36
C MET A 14 0.98 7.82 -6.84
N ILE A 15 0.77 6.63 -7.39
CA ILE A 15 0.52 6.43 -8.83
C ILE A 15 -0.93 6.74 -9.18
N ALA A 16 -1.87 6.40 -8.32
CA ALA A 16 -3.31 6.52 -8.59
C ALA A 16 -3.75 7.91 -9.08
N PRO A 17 -3.38 9.02 -8.44
CA PRO A 17 -3.73 10.35 -8.93
C PRO A 17 -3.05 10.72 -10.25
N ILE A 18 -1.84 10.21 -10.51
CA ILE A 18 -1.10 10.47 -11.76
C ILE A 18 -1.82 9.83 -12.95
N VAL A 19 -2.30 8.62 -12.78
CA VAL A 19 -2.98 7.86 -13.86
C VAL A 19 -4.51 8.03 -13.86
N GLY A 20 -5.06 8.77 -12.89
CA GLY A 20 -6.49 9.03 -12.79
C GLY A 20 -7.34 7.82 -12.41
N LEU A 21 -6.76 6.80 -11.76
CA LEU A 21 -7.44 5.57 -11.36
C LEU A 21 -7.73 5.54 -9.86
N PRO A 22 -8.87 4.98 -9.42
CA PRO A 22 -9.09 4.73 -8.00
C PRO A 22 -8.12 3.67 -7.46
N ALA A 23 -7.84 3.72 -6.15
CA ALA A 23 -6.95 2.76 -5.50
C ALA A 23 -7.53 2.22 -4.18
N LEU A 24 -7.39 0.90 -3.98
CA LEU A 24 -7.61 0.23 -2.71
C LEU A 24 -6.26 -0.10 -2.06
N LEU A 25 -6.03 0.45 -0.89
CA LEU A 25 -4.79 0.33 -0.12
C LEU A 25 -5.01 -0.64 1.05
N GLY A 26 -4.39 -1.82 0.96
CA GLY A 26 -4.40 -2.79 2.06
C GLY A 26 -3.23 -2.55 3.00
N ASN A 27 -3.50 -2.45 4.31
CA ASN A 27 -2.48 -2.25 5.34
C ASN A 27 -1.37 -1.29 4.89
N PRO A 28 -1.69 -0.05 4.45
CA PRO A 28 -0.72 0.84 3.84
C PRO A 28 0.42 1.19 4.79
N HIS A 29 1.64 1.22 4.25
CA HIS A 29 2.84 1.58 4.98
C HIS A 29 3.41 2.88 4.38
N PHE A 30 3.33 3.99 5.13
CA PHE A 30 3.73 5.31 4.66
C PHE A 30 5.13 5.75 5.11
N LYS A 31 5.83 4.93 5.92
CA LYS A 31 7.18 5.21 6.43
C LYS A 31 8.16 4.10 6.05
N MET A 32 8.31 3.91 4.75
CA MET A 32 9.16 2.85 4.20
C MET A 32 10.64 3.07 4.50
N THR A 33 11.09 4.32 4.58
CA THR A 33 12.49 4.67 4.92
C THR A 33 12.86 4.14 6.30
N GLU A 34 12.05 4.42 7.31
CA GLU A 34 12.29 3.95 8.68
C GLU A 34 12.26 2.42 8.76
N PHE A 35 11.32 1.78 8.07
CA PHE A 35 11.25 0.33 7.98
C PHE A 35 12.52 -0.28 7.37
N LEU A 36 13.03 0.29 6.27
CA LEU A 36 14.24 -0.21 5.59
C LEU A 36 15.50 0.02 6.43
N ILE A 37 15.63 1.15 7.11
CA ILE A 37 16.76 1.42 8.03
C ILE A 37 16.86 0.32 9.09
N SER A 38 15.74 -0.14 9.63
CA SER A 38 15.73 -1.22 10.62
C SER A 38 16.13 -2.59 10.07
N ARG A 39 16.33 -2.70 8.74
CA ARG A 39 16.57 -3.96 8.02
C ARG A 39 17.77 -3.89 7.08
N ILE A 40 18.71 -3.00 7.33
CA ILE A 40 19.95 -2.91 6.53
C ILE A 40 20.68 -4.27 6.53
N GLY A 41 21.13 -4.71 5.36
CA GLY A 41 21.92 -5.91 5.18
C GLY A 41 21.43 -6.84 4.08
N ALA A 42 21.97 -8.05 4.07
CA ALA A 42 21.64 -9.09 3.11
C ALA A 42 20.36 -9.84 3.50
N HIS A 43 19.50 -10.07 2.53
CA HIS A 43 18.24 -10.77 2.68
C HIS A 43 18.00 -11.75 1.54
N GLN A 44 17.00 -12.61 1.70
CA GLN A 44 16.57 -13.54 0.66
C GLN A 44 15.08 -13.39 0.39
N TYR A 45 14.70 -13.47 -0.89
CA TYR A 45 13.31 -13.61 -1.27
C TYR A 45 12.74 -14.94 -0.75
N LYS A 46 11.50 -14.95 -0.32
CA LYS A 46 10.80 -16.19 0.08
C LYS A 46 10.73 -17.20 -1.05
N SER A 47 10.66 -16.72 -2.29
CA SER A 47 10.70 -17.56 -3.50
C SER A 47 11.69 -16.96 -4.49
N PRO A 48 12.46 -17.80 -5.21
CA PRO A 48 13.38 -17.31 -6.23
C PRO A 48 12.64 -16.51 -7.30
N ARG A 49 13.29 -15.46 -7.83
CA ARG A 49 12.79 -14.71 -8.98
C ARG A 49 12.87 -15.56 -10.24
N LYS A 50 12.17 -15.11 -11.32
CA LYS A 50 12.17 -15.82 -12.61
C LYS A 50 13.58 -16.04 -13.19
N ASN A 51 14.54 -15.18 -12.88
CA ASN A 51 15.95 -15.32 -13.28
C ASN A 51 16.77 -16.19 -12.32
N GLY A 52 16.15 -16.85 -11.35
CA GLY A 52 16.81 -17.68 -10.33
C GLY A 52 17.44 -16.88 -9.17
N ARG A 53 17.43 -15.56 -9.21
CA ARG A 53 18.00 -14.73 -8.15
C ARG A 53 17.16 -14.88 -6.87
N GLN A 54 17.84 -15.14 -5.76
CA GLN A 54 17.20 -15.26 -4.45
C GLN A 54 17.67 -14.19 -3.47
N ASP A 55 18.91 -13.72 -3.60
CA ASP A 55 19.50 -12.75 -2.68
C ASP A 55 19.22 -11.31 -3.10
N PHE A 56 19.06 -10.42 -2.11
CA PHE A 56 19.03 -8.97 -2.29
C PHE A 56 19.64 -8.26 -1.08
N ILE A 57 20.00 -7.00 -1.25
CA ILE A 57 20.61 -6.17 -0.21
C ILE A 57 19.73 -4.96 0.02
N ILE A 58 19.52 -4.62 1.29
CA ILE A 58 19.01 -3.31 1.71
C ILE A 58 20.24 -2.50 2.14
N ASP A 59 20.54 -1.49 1.37
CA ASP A 59 21.71 -0.62 1.56
C ASP A 59 21.30 0.86 1.62
N ASP A 60 22.27 1.73 1.83
CA ASP A 60 22.04 3.17 1.94
C ASP A 60 21.50 3.79 0.63
N GLU A 61 21.86 3.23 -0.53
CA GLU A 61 21.36 3.71 -1.83
C GLU A 61 19.85 3.45 -1.95
N LEU A 62 19.40 2.23 -1.65
CA LEU A 62 17.98 1.89 -1.65
C LEU A 62 17.20 2.73 -0.63
N ILE A 63 17.77 2.95 0.55
CA ILE A 63 17.15 3.80 1.60
C ILE A 63 17.01 5.24 1.12
N ALA A 64 18.04 5.80 0.45
CA ALA A 64 17.99 7.15 -0.08
C ALA A 64 16.92 7.29 -1.17
N GLU A 65 16.76 6.32 -2.06
CA GLU A 65 15.70 6.29 -3.07
C GLU A 65 14.30 6.28 -2.43
N PHE A 66 14.09 5.46 -1.41
CA PHE A 66 12.82 5.44 -0.67
C PHE A 66 12.58 6.72 0.12
N ALA A 67 13.60 7.34 0.69
CA ALA A 67 13.48 8.61 1.40
C ALA A 67 13.00 9.73 0.47
N GLU A 68 13.50 9.76 -0.76
CA GLU A 68 13.05 10.71 -1.79
C GLU A 68 11.59 10.48 -2.16
N LEU A 69 11.19 9.24 -2.42
CA LEU A 69 9.80 8.89 -2.70
C LEU A 69 8.87 9.23 -1.52
N GLU A 70 9.29 8.91 -0.30
CA GLU A 70 8.51 9.16 0.91
C GLU A 70 8.31 10.66 1.16
N ALA A 71 9.33 11.48 0.91
CA ALA A 71 9.25 12.93 1.05
C ALA A 71 8.19 13.55 0.12
N HIS A 72 7.93 12.93 -1.03
CA HIS A 72 7.01 13.39 -2.07
C HIS A 72 5.74 12.55 -2.20
N GLN A 73 5.50 11.60 -1.29
CA GLN A 73 4.41 10.63 -1.43
C GLN A 73 3.00 11.24 -1.49
N PHE A 74 2.81 12.44 -0.94
CA PHE A 74 1.52 13.14 -0.94
C PHE A 74 1.48 14.37 -1.87
N ASP A 75 2.51 14.60 -2.69
CA ASP A 75 2.57 15.78 -3.57
C ASP A 75 1.44 15.83 -4.60
N ASN A 76 0.96 14.68 -5.03
CA ASN A 76 -0.19 14.57 -5.93
C ASN A 76 -1.54 14.47 -5.21
N TYR A 77 -1.56 14.70 -3.88
CA TYR A 77 -2.81 14.74 -3.14
C TYR A 77 -3.71 15.86 -3.68
N ASN A 78 -4.96 15.50 -3.93
CA ASN A 78 -5.99 16.40 -4.43
C ASN A 78 -7.28 16.17 -3.64
N THR A 79 -7.88 17.25 -3.12
CA THR A 79 -9.12 17.19 -2.35
C THR A 79 -10.29 16.60 -3.13
N ASP A 80 -10.32 16.80 -4.45
CA ASP A 80 -11.36 16.23 -5.31
C ASP A 80 -11.13 14.75 -5.62
N TYR A 81 -9.86 14.32 -5.52
CA TYR A 81 -9.45 12.94 -5.80
C TYR A 81 -9.47 12.03 -4.57
N LYS A 82 -9.43 12.58 -3.36
CA LYS A 82 -9.33 11.82 -2.10
C LYS A 82 -10.42 10.76 -1.93
N GLU A 83 -11.59 10.99 -2.48
CA GLU A 83 -12.73 10.06 -2.41
C GLU A 83 -12.48 8.75 -3.18
N ARG A 84 -11.49 8.75 -4.10
CA ARG A 84 -11.12 7.62 -4.94
C ARG A 84 -10.04 6.72 -4.34
N ILE A 85 -9.51 7.08 -3.16
CA ILE A 85 -8.51 6.30 -2.42
C ILE A 85 -9.18 5.72 -1.18
N TRP A 86 -9.30 4.42 -1.12
CA TRP A 86 -9.88 3.70 0.01
C TRP A 86 -8.82 2.87 0.73
N GLY A 87 -8.88 2.79 2.05
CA GLY A 87 -8.00 1.97 2.88
C GLY A 87 -8.75 0.78 3.49
N ILE A 88 -8.08 -0.37 3.58
CA ILE A 88 -8.56 -1.52 4.33
C ILE A 88 -7.47 -2.01 5.27
N PHE A 89 -7.78 -2.10 6.56
CA PHE A 89 -6.83 -2.31 7.64
C PHE A 89 -7.14 -3.62 8.38
N GLY A 90 -6.11 -4.45 8.55
CA GLY A 90 -6.20 -5.66 9.36
C GLY A 90 -6.19 -5.33 10.85
N GLU A 91 -7.21 -5.77 11.58
CA GLU A 91 -7.33 -5.54 13.02
C GLU A 91 -6.22 -6.23 13.84
N GLN A 92 -5.58 -7.25 13.26
CA GLN A 92 -4.46 -7.98 13.85
C GLN A 92 -3.11 -7.64 13.20
N ASP A 93 -3.04 -6.54 12.42
CA ASP A 93 -1.78 -6.09 11.84
C ASP A 93 -0.84 -5.58 12.93
N THR A 94 0.35 -6.18 13.03
CA THR A 94 1.40 -5.80 13.99
C THR A 94 2.56 -5.05 13.33
N LEU A 95 2.52 -4.82 12.02
CA LEU A 95 3.62 -4.24 11.25
C LEU A 95 3.33 -2.82 10.75
N ALA A 96 2.08 -2.49 10.48
CA ALA A 96 1.69 -1.20 9.92
C ALA A 96 0.47 -0.62 10.64
N HIS A 97 0.67 0.50 11.34
CA HIS A 97 -0.37 1.18 12.14
C HIS A 97 -0.56 2.61 11.64
N PHE A 98 -0.86 2.76 10.34
CA PHE A 98 -0.92 4.07 9.68
C PHE A 98 -2.32 4.56 9.37
N GLU A 99 -3.36 3.94 9.92
CA GLU A 99 -4.73 4.41 9.73
C GLU A 99 -4.93 5.87 10.18
N PRO A 100 -4.39 6.34 11.32
CA PRO A 100 -4.49 7.74 11.71
C PRO A 100 -3.87 8.70 10.69
N LEU A 101 -2.75 8.34 10.09
CA LEU A 101 -2.12 9.12 9.02
C LEU A 101 -2.93 9.05 7.73
N PHE A 102 -3.43 7.87 7.36
CA PHE A 102 -4.30 7.68 6.22
C PHE A 102 -5.53 8.60 6.28
N LEU A 103 -6.19 8.65 7.44
CA LEU A 103 -7.40 9.47 7.64
C LEU A 103 -7.16 10.99 7.61
N GLN A 104 -5.90 11.44 7.66
CA GLN A 104 -5.56 12.85 7.42
C GLN A 104 -5.73 13.25 5.94
N TYR A 105 -5.64 12.28 5.03
CA TYR A 105 -5.71 12.50 3.58
C TYR A 105 -6.96 11.90 2.95
N TYR A 106 -7.39 10.72 3.37
CA TYR A 106 -8.41 9.91 2.70
C TYR A 106 -9.53 9.52 3.67
N PRO A 107 -10.81 9.75 3.31
CA PRO A 107 -11.90 9.58 4.26
C PRO A 107 -12.43 8.15 4.40
N HIS A 108 -12.13 7.26 3.46
CA HIS A 108 -12.75 5.94 3.41
C HIS A 108 -11.83 4.87 4.00
N SER A 109 -12.08 4.51 5.26
CA SER A 109 -11.37 3.47 5.99
C SER A 109 -12.30 2.28 6.29
N TYR A 110 -11.80 1.07 6.03
CA TYR A 110 -12.48 -0.20 6.27
C TYR A 110 -11.56 -1.13 7.05
N HIS A 111 -12.14 -2.13 7.72
CA HIS A 111 -11.40 -3.10 8.53
C HIS A 111 -11.73 -4.53 8.15
N PHE A 112 -10.80 -5.45 8.43
CA PHE A 112 -11.02 -6.88 8.35
C PHE A 112 -10.28 -7.58 9.51
N PRO A 113 -10.75 -8.77 9.97
CA PRO A 113 -10.20 -9.42 11.18
C PRO A 113 -8.86 -10.12 10.96
N GLY A 114 -8.10 -9.78 9.91
CA GLY A 114 -6.83 -10.39 9.57
C GLY A 114 -5.61 -9.59 10.00
N GLY A 115 -4.43 -10.10 9.62
CA GLY A 115 -3.14 -9.49 9.89
C GLY A 115 -2.61 -8.61 8.75
N HIS A 116 -1.28 -8.41 8.74
CA HIS A 116 -0.61 -7.55 7.77
C HIS A 116 -0.74 -8.03 6.32
N THR A 117 -0.66 -9.33 6.10
CA THR A 117 -0.81 -9.93 4.77
C THR A 117 -2.12 -10.71 4.74
N PRO A 118 -3.12 -10.26 3.97
CA PRO A 118 -4.37 -10.99 3.89
C PRO A 118 -4.18 -12.36 3.22
N THR A 119 -4.92 -13.34 3.68
CA THR A 119 -5.04 -14.64 3.01
C THR A 119 -5.89 -14.52 1.75
N ALA A 120 -5.82 -15.51 0.87
CA ALA A 120 -6.67 -15.56 -0.32
C ALA A 120 -8.17 -15.51 0.03
N GLU A 121 -8.58 -16.17 1.12
CA GLU A 121 -9.95 -16.17 1.62
C GLU A 121 -10.37 -14.77 2.11
N GLU A 122 -9.51 -14.10 2.88
CA GLU A 122 -9.75 -12.73 3.34
C GLU A 122 -9.83 -11.74 2.17
N VAL A 123 -9.00 -11.91 1.14
CA VAL A 123 -9.10 -11.11 -0.09
C VAL A 123 -10.47 -11.28 -0.73
N GLN A 124 -10.95 -12.51 -0.90
CA GLN A 124 -12.26 -12.80 -1.46
C GLN A 124 -13.40 -12.22 -0.62
N GLN A 125 -13.29 -12.34 0.69
CA GLN A 125 -14.36 -11.97 1.60
C GLN A 125 -14.43 -10.45 1.85
N TYR A 126 -13.29 -9.75 1.92
CA TYR A 126 -13.23 -8.34 2.34
C TYR A 126 -12.77 -7.38 1.26
N TYR A 127 -11.75 -7.73 0.46
CA TYR A 127 -11.21 -6.83 -0.58
C TYR A 127 -12.10 -6.81 -1.83
N VAL A 128 -12.50 -7.97 -2.32
CA VAL A 128 -13.30 -8.08 -3.56
C VAL A 128 -14.61 -7.30 -3.49
N PRO A 129 -15.39 -7.33 -2.40
CA PRO A 129 -16.59 -6.50 -2.30
C PRO A 129 -16.32 -4.99 -2.35
N LEU A 130 -15.21 -4.52 -1.73
CA LEU A 130 -14.82 -3.12 -1.81
C LEU A 130 -14.39 -2.74 -3.22
N MET A 131 -13.60 -3.60 -3.86
CA MET A 131 -13.21 -3.41 -5.27
C MET A 131 -14.43 -3.29 -6.18
N GLY A 132 -15.44 -4.14 -5.97
CA GLY A 132 -16.71 -4.08 -6.71
C GLY A 132 -17.43 -2.75 -6.53
N LYS A 133 -17.52 -2.25 -5.30
CA LYS A 133 -18.11 -0.93 -5.01
C LYS A 133 -17.34 0.20 -5.70
N MET A 134 -16.01 0.18 -5.62
CA MET A 134 -15.16 1.18 -6.26
C MET A 134 -15.27 1.18 -7.77
N LEU A 135 -15.33 0.00 -8.40
CA LEU A 135 -15.53 -0.12 -9.85
C LEU A 135 -16.86 0.47 -10.29
N LEU A 136 -17.94 0.18 -9.58
CA LEU A 136 -19.26 0.76 -9.86
C LEU A 136 -19.28 2.28 -9.69
N GLN A 137 -18.61 2.80 -8.67
CA GLN A 137 -18.65 4.21 -8.32
C GLN A 137 -17.73 5.07 -9.19
N PHE A 138 -16.55 4.58 -9.59
CA PHE A 138 -15.49 5.41 -10.17
C PHE A 138 -15.04 5.02 -11.56
N VAL A 139 -15.40 3.85 -12.06
CA VAL A 139 -14.87 3.30 -13.32
C VAL A 139 -15.96 3.02 -14.34
N LEU A 140 -17.12 2.51 -13.92
CA LEU A 140 -18.18 2.07 -14.83
C LEU A 140 -19.27 3.13 -15.10
N ASP A 141 -19.18 4.26 -14.45
CA ASP A 141 -19.98 5.45 -14.74
C ASP A 141 -19.26 6.28 -15.82
#